data_bc82d9310deab20aa9751cb1f4853621
#
_entry.id   bc82d9310deab20aa9751cb1f4853621
#
_cell.length_a   1.000
_cell.length_b   1.000
_cell.length_c   1.000
_cell.angle_alpha   90.00
_cell.angle_beta   90.00
_cell.angle_gamma   90.00
#
_symmetry.space_group_name_H-M   'P 1'
#
loop_
_entity.id
_entity.type
_entity.pdbx_description
1 polymer ?
#
loop_
_entity_poly.entity_id
_entity_poly.type
_entity_poly.pdbx_seq_one_letter_code
_entity_poly.pdbx_strand_id
1 'polypeptide(L)'
;SDLGYRLYVNHLMEEKEQELEELKELAEGKESDTLQENTRLFTQTRDCGDPAVQKRVSEIKEEDFTRLPAFEEREKIQKERFSLPLFPTTTIGSFPQTADVKATRTAYRKKEISEEEYVAFNRKKIAECVALQEEIGLDVLVHGEYERNDMVEYFGENLKGYLFTEKAWVQSYGTRCVKPPIIWGDISREK
;
A
#
# COMPACT_ATOMS: atom_id res chain seq x y z
N SER A 1 -5.73 23.58 -7.25
CA SER A 1 -5.78 25.03 -7.44
C SER A 1 -4.43 25.64 -7.01
N ASP A 2 -4.06 26.75 -7.59
CA ASP A 2 -2.81 27.48 -7.29
C ASP A 2 -2.69 27.81 -5.78
N LEU A 3 -3.81 28.12 -5.14
CA LEU A 3 -3.89 28.38 -3.70
C LEU A 3 -3.52 27.13 -2.87
N GLY A 4 -4.03 25.96 -3.23
CA GLY A 4 -3.71 24.73 -2.52
C GLY A 4 -2.24 24.35 -2.64
N TYR A 5 -1.64 24.56 -3.81
CA TYR A 5 -0.20 24.34 -4.02
C TYR A 5 0.65 25.29 -3.19
N ARG A 6 0.30 26.56 -3.14
CA ARG A 6 1.02 27.57 -2.32
C ARG A 6 0.94 27.27 -0.83
N LEU A 7 -0.22 26.87 -0.32
CA LEU A 7 -0.39 26.47 1.09
C LEU A 7 0.47 25.25 1.42
N TYR A 8 0.51 24.27 0.53
CA TYR A 8 1.34 23.09 0.69
C TYR A 8 2.84 23.41 0.70
N VAL A 9 3.31 24.25 -0.24
CA VAL A 9 4.72 24.66 -0.31
C VAL A 9 5.11 25.45 0.93
N ASN A 10 4.27 26.39 1.39
CA ASN A 10 4.54 27.16 2.60
C ASN A 10 4.66 26.26 3.84
N HIS A 11 3.76 25.30 3.99
CA HIS A 11 3.83 24.34 5.11
C HIS A 11 5.12 23.51 5.10
N LEU A 12 5.53 23.01 3.93
CA LEU A 12 6.80 22.29 3.80
C LEU A 12 8.01 23.17 4.11
N MET A 13 7.98 24.46 3.74
CA MET A 13 9.05 25.40 4.05
C MET A 13 9.14 25.65 5.55
N GLU A 14 8.02 25.86 6.24
CA GLU A 14 7.97 26.02 7.68
C GLU A 14 8.53 24.81 8.43
N GLU A 15 8.18 23.59 8.01
CA GLU A 15 8.74 22.37 8.58
C GLU A 15 10.27 22.28 8.38
N LYS A 16 10.76 22.66 7.20
CA LYS A 16 12.20 22.64 6.91
C LYS A 16 12.98 23.73 7.64
N GLU A 17 12.38 24.90 7.86
CA GLU A 17 12.96 25.95 8.69
C GLU A 17 13.11 25.49 10.14
N GLN A 18 12.10 24.83 10.70
CA GLN A 18 12.17 24.24 12.04
C GLN A 18 13.26 23.18 12.16
N GLU A 19 13.36 22.27 11.19
CA GLU A 19 14.43 21.25 11.16
C GLU A 19 15.83 21.89 11.11
N LEU A 20 16.02 22.95 10.32
CA LEU A 20 17.29 23.66 10.21
C LEU A 20 17.65 24.40 11.50
N GLU A 21 16.68 25.01 12.18
CA GLU A 21 16.90 25.71 13.43
C GLU A 21 17.27 24.72 14.55
N GLU A 22 16.62 23.57 14.59
CA GLU A 22 16.96 22.48 15.51
C GLU A 22 18.37 21.92 15.26
N LEU A 23 18.74 21.69 14.00
CA LEU A 23 20.09 21.24 13.65
C LEU A 23 21.17 22.25 14.06
N LYS A 24 20.88 23.56 13.93
CA LYS A 24 21.75 24.61 14.41
C LYS A 24 21.92 24.58 15.92
N GLU A 25 20.83 24.44 16.65
CA GLU A 25 20.86 24.34 18.12
C GLU A 25 21.65 23.11 18.60
N LEU A 26 21.47 21.98 17.95
CA LEU A 26 22.24 20.77 18.22
C LEU A 26 23.74 20.97 17.91
N ALA A 27 24.08 21.65 16.82
CA ALA A 27 25.47 21.99 16.48
C ALA A 27 26.10 22.94 17.49
N GLU A 28 25.32 23.78 18.14
CA GLU A 28 25.74 24.68 19.24
C GLU A 28 25.83 23.95 20.61
N GLY A 29 25.52 22.64 20.65
CA GLY A 29 25.54 21.84 21.87
C GLY A 29 24.35 22.06 22.80
N LYS A 30 23.24 22.61 22.28
CA LYS A 30 22.00 22.73 23.02
C LYS A 30 21.24 21.40 23.03
N GLU A 31 20.46 21.19 24.07
CA GLU A 31 19.54 20.06 24.13
C GLU A 31 18.33 20.33 23.22
N SER A 32 17.85 19.28 22.54
CA SER A 32 16.63 19.28 21.75
C SER A 32 15.64 18.28 22.30
N ASP A 33 14.42 18.72 22.57
CA ASP A 33 13.33 17.86 23.06
C ASP A 33 12.99 16.80 21.98
N THR A 34 13.02 17.14 20.72
CA THR A 34 12.79 16.22 19.60
C THR A 34 13.86 15.14 19.53
N LEU A 35 15.15 15.50 19.74
CA LEU A 35 16.23 14.51 19.78
C LEU A 35 16.10 13.57 20.98
N GLN A 36 15.74 14.10 22.15
CA GLN A 36 15.52 13.27 23.35
C GLN A 36 14.36 12.30 23.14
N GLU A 37 13.23 12.75 22.60
CA GLU A 37 12.07 11.89 22.29
C GLU A 37 12.43 10.83 21.24
N ASN A 38 13.13 11.22 20.18
CA ASN A 38 13.60 10.30 19.16
C ASN A 38 14.55 9.24 19.74
N THR A 39 15.52 9.67 20.57
CA THR A 39 16.42 8.76 21.26
C THR A 39 15.66 7.81 22.16
N ARG A 40 14.67 8.30 22.92
CA ARG A 40 13.79 7.47 23.75
C ARG A 40 13.05 6.43 22.91
N LEU A 41 12.48 6.82 21.79
CA LEU A 41 11.77 5.91 20.88
C LEU A 41 12.67 4.80 20.34
N PHE A 42 13.92 5.11 20.00
CA PHE A 42 14.85 4.13 19.44
C PHE A 42 15.57 3.28 20.51
N THR A 43 15.63 3.74 21.75
CA THR A 43 16.23 2.97 22.86
C THR A 43 15.22 2.09 23.60
N GLN A 44 13.92 2.34 23.47
CA GLN A 44 12.89 1.48 24.04
C GLN A 44 12.90 0.10 23.39
N THR A 45 12.86 -0.94 24.23
CA THR A 45 12.61 -2.30 23.73
C THR A 45 11.20 -2.35 23.16
N ARG A 46 11.10 -2.63 21.87
CA ARG A 46 9.81 -2.78 21.19
C ARG A 46 9.41 -4.24 21.26
N ASP A 47 8.31 -4.52 21.92
CA ASP A 47 7.67 -5.84 21.88
C ASP A 47 6.77 -5.91 20.63
N CYS A 48 7.43 -5.96 19.47
CA CYS A 48 6.78 -6.08 18.18
C CYS A 48 7.19 -7.35 17.42
N GLY A 49 7.80 -8.28 18.15
CA GLY A 49 8.17 -9.60 17.66
C GLY A 49 6.98 -10.56 17.66
N ASP A 50 6.88 -11.37 16.61
CA ASP A 50 5.95 -12.51 16.53
C ASP A 50 6.75 -13.81 16.60
N PRO A 51 6.66 -14.58 17.71
CA PRO A 51 7.42 -15.83 17.86
C PRO A 51 7.18 -16.84 16.73
N ALA A 52 5.98 -16.84 16.13
CA ALA A 52 5.67 -17.74 15.03
C ALA A 52 6.42 -17.32 13.75
N VAL A 53 6.49 -16.01 13.47
CA VAL A 53 7.28 -15.46 12.37
C VAL A 53 8.76 -15.74 12.58
N GLN A 54 9.29 -15.45 13.76
CA GLN A 54 10.70 -15.68 14.11
C GLN A 54 11.08 -17.15 13.97
N LYS A 55 10.22 -18.07 14.46
CA LYS A 55 10.41 -19.50 14.27
C LYS A 55 10.45 -19.84 12.78
N ARG A 56 9.48 -19.36 11.98
CA ARG A 56 9.43 -19.64 10.53
C ARG A 56 10.69 -19.12 9.82
N VAL A 57 11.17 -17.94 10.19
CA VAL A 57 12.41 -17.36 9.64
C VAL A 57 13.63 -18.20 9.99
N SER A 58 13.74 -18.70 11.24
CA SER A 58 14.85 -19.55 11.65
C SER A 58 14.87 -20.95 10.99
N GLU A 59 13.74 -21.38 10.46
CA GLU A 59 13.59 -22.65 9.73
C GLU A 59 13.86 -22.54 8.24
N ILE A 60 14.11 -21.34 7.69
CA ILE A 60 14.40 -21.10 6.28
C ILE A 60 15.75 -21.76 5.93
N LYS A 61 15.76 -22.54 4.86
CA LYS A 61 16.91 -23.25 4.33
C LYS A 61 17.23 -22.76 2.92
N GLU A 62 18.41 -23.12 2.42
CA GLU A 62 18.85 -22.77 1.07
C GLU A 62 17.87 -23.24 0.00
N GLU A 63 17.27 -24.39 0.17
CA GLU A 63 16.25 -24.94 -0.76
C GLU A 63 15.00 -24.08 -0.88
N ASP A 64 14.65 -23.29 0.16
CA ASP A 64 13.49 -22.39 0.15
C ASP A 64 13.67 -21.20 -0.80
N PHE A 65 14.90 -20.89 -1.19
CA PHE A 65 15.22 -19.85 -2.18
C PHE A 65 15.06 -20.34 -3.63
N THR A 66 14.81 -21.63 -3.83
CA THR A 66 14.62 -22.22 -5.16
C THR A 66 13.14 -22.44 -5.43
N ARG A 67 12.60 -21.74 -6.43
CA ARG A 67 11.22 -21.92 -6.85
C ARG A 67 11.07 -23.12 -7.78
N LEU A 68 10.37 -24.14 -7.30
CA LEU A 68 10.05 -25.33 -8.10
C LEU A 68 8.53 -25.37 -8.44
N PRO A 69 8.12 -25.95 -9.58
CA PRO A 69 8.97 -26.41 -10.69
C PRO A 69 9.79 -25.28 -11.33
N ALA A 70 10.86 -25.59 -12.05
CA ALA A 70 11.65 -24.62 -12.78
C ALA A 70 10.82 -23.83 -13.82
N PHE A 71 11.32 -22.68 -14.26
CA PHE A 71 10.57 -21.78 -15.16
C PHE A 71 10.12 -22.49 -16.43
N GLU A 72 10.97 -23.26 -17.06
CA GLU A 72 10.70 -23.97 -18.32
C GLU A 72 9.55 -24.98 -18.20
N GLU A 73 9.41 -25.60 -17.04
CA GLU A 73 8.29 -26.52 -16.75
C GLU A 73 7.00 -25.75 -16.47
N ARG A 74 7.10 -24.69 -15.67
CA ARG A 74 5.95 -23.83 -15.35
C ARG A 74 5.40 -23.12 -16.60
N GLU A 75 6.26 -22.66 -17.48
CA GLU A 75 5.88 -22.01 -18.73
C GLU A 75 5.04 -22.95 -19.61
N LYS A 76 5.43 -24.21 -19.75
CA LYS A 76 4.67 -25.21 -20.52
C LYS A 76 3.28 -25.42 -19.91
N ILE A 77 3.22 -25.65 -18.60
CA ILE A 77 1.97 -25.86 -17.88
C ILE A 77 1.04 -24.63 -18.01
N GLN A 78 1.59 -23.41 -17.89
CA GLN A 78 0.83 -22.18 -17.99
C GLN A 78 0.32 -21.94 -19.42
N LYS A 79 1.16 -22.19 -20.44
CA LYS A 79 0.73 -22.07 -21.84
C LYS A 79 -0.41 -23.03 -22.16
N GLU A 80 -0.32 -24.28 -21.73
CA GLU A 80 -1.39 -25.25 -21.88
C GLU A 80 -2.64 -24.87 -21.12
N ARG A 81 -2.51 -24.46 -19.86
CA ARG A 81 -3.62 -24.09 -18.97
C ARG A 81 -4.42 -22.89 -19.46
N PHE A 82 -3.73 -21.85 -19.90
CA PHE A 82 -4.38 -20.58 -20.25
C PHE A 82 -4.71 -20.45 -21.74
N SER A 83 -3.98 -21.18 -22.60
CA SER A 83 -4.20 -21.17 -24.06
C SER A 83 -4.31 -19.76 -24.66
N LEU A 84 -3.53 -18.80 -24.12
CA LEU A 84 -3.54 -17.41 -24.56
C LEU A 84 -2.92 -17.28 -25.95
N PRO A 85 -3.35 -16.29 -26.75
CA PRO A 85 -2.71 -15.95 -28.02
C PRO A 85 -1.28 -15.47 -27.81
N LEU A 86 -0.52 -15.35 -28.91
CA LEU A 86 0.89 -14.94 -28.86
C LEU A 86 1.08 -13.55 -28.24
N PHE A 87 0.13 -12.64 -28.45
CA PHE A 87 0.09 -11.29 -27.88
C PHE A 87 -1.26 -11.07 -27.18
N PRO A 88 -1.41 -11.59 -25.93
CA PRO A 88 -2.66 -11.45 -25.21
C PRO A 88 -2.93 -9.99 -24.82
N THR A 89 -4.17 -9.56 -24.99
CA THR A 89 -4.63 -8.24 -24.61
C THR A 89 -5.08 -8.21 -23.15
N THR A 90 -4.75 -7.13 -22.44
CA THR A 90 -5.14 -6.88 -21.05
C THR A 90 -5.10 -5.39 -20.75
N THR A 91 -5.42 -5.02 -19.50
CA THR A 91 -5.30 -3.64 -19.01
C THR A 91 -4.33 -3.57 -17.82
N ILE A 92 -4.07 -2.35 -17.33
CA ILE A 92 -3.13 -2.11 -16.22
C ILE A 92 -3.57 -2.71 -14.86
N GLY A 93 -4.85 -3.06 -14.70
CA GLY A 93 -5.42 -3.58 -13.46
C GLY A 93 -6.44 -2.66 -12.82
N SER A 94 -6.11 -1.39 -12.62
CA SER A 94 -7.01 -0.39 -12.04
C SER A 94 -7.91 0.28 -13.09
N PHE A 95 -9.19 0.42 -12.76
CA PHE A 95 -10.16 1.20 -13.53
C PHE A 95 -10.41 2.55 -12.85
N PRO A 96 -10.99 3.54 -13.56
CA PRO A 96 -11.23 4.87 -13.00
C PRO A 96 -12.04 4.83 -11.71
N GLN A 97 -11.56 5.54 -10.69
CA GLN A 97 -12.27 5.76 -9.43
C GLN A 97 -13.41 6.78 -9.65
N THR A 98 -14.57 6.29 -10.04
CA THR A 98 -15.76 7.10 -10.32
C THR A 98 -16.32 7.78 -9.06
N ALA A 99 -17.22 8.75 -9.23
CA ALA A 99 -17.77 9.51 -8.11
C ALA A 99 -18.51 8.63 -7.09
N ASP A 100 -19.25 7.63 -7.58
CA ASP A 100 -19.96 6.67 -6.74
C ASP A 100 -19.00 5.76 -5.94
N VAL A 101 -17.90 5.30 -6.54
CA VAL A 101 -16.87 4.53 -5.84
C VAL A 101 -16.23 5.35 -4.71
N LYS A 102 -15.89 6.62 -4.99
CA LYS A 102 -15.32 7.52 -3.98
C LYS A 102 -16.30 7.83 -2.85
N ALA A 103 -17.57 8.08 -3.20
CA ALA A 103 -18.62 8.36 -2.23
C ALA A 103 -18.88 7.16 -1.31
N THR A 104 -19.02 5.96 -1.88
CA THR A 104 -19.26 4.73 -1.11
C THR A 104 -18.10 4.40 -0.17
N ARG A 105 -16.84 4.55 -0.63
CA ARG A 105 -15.66 4.39 0.22
C ARG A 105 -15.64 5.40 1.36
N THR A 106 -16.03 6.64 1.11
CA THR A 106 -16.10 7.69 2.13
C THR A 106 -17.19 7.37 3.16
N ALA A 107 -18.38 6.94 2.71
CA ALA A 107 -19.48 6.54 3.58
C ALA A 107 -19.08 5.36 4.49
N TYR A 108 -18.38 4.36 3.94
CA TYR A 108 -17.85 3.25 4.73
C TYR A 108 -16.84 3.69 5.79
N ARG A 109 -15.86 4.54 5.42
CA ARG A 109 -14.88 5.10 6.38
C ARG A 109 -15.55 5.91 7.49
N LYS A 110 -16.64 6.60 7.21
CA LYS A 110 -17.44 7.35 8.18
C LYS A 110 -18.43 6.47 8.97
N LYS A 111 -18.48 5.16 8.66
CA LYS A 111 -19.44 4.21 9.27
C LYS A 111 -20.91 4.57 8.99
N GLU A 112 -21.17 5.22 7.86
CA GLU A 112 -22.52 5.56 7.37
C GLU A 112 -23.19 4.37 6.68
N ILE A 113 -22.39 3.40 6.20
CA ILE A 113 -22.82 2.12 5.64
C ILE A 113 -22.07 0.98 6.31
N SER A 114 -22.66 -0.22 6.29
CA SER A 114 -22.06 -1.44 6.83
C SER A 114 -20.95 -2.01 5.95
N GLU A 115 -20.16 -2.93 6.48
CA GLU A 115 -19.16 -3.67 5.72
C GLU A 115 -19.80 -4.49 4.60
N GLU A 116 -20.95 -5.14 4.90
CA GLU A 116 -21.68 -5.95 3.93
C GLU A 116 -22.15 -5.11 2.74
N GLU A 117 -22.68 -3.91 3.00
CA GLU A 117 -23.10 -2.97 1.94
C GLU A 117 -21.91 -2.51 1.09
N TYR A 118 -20.79 -2.20 1.73
CA TYR A 118 -19.56 -1.82 1.04
C TYR A 118 -19.01 -2.96 0.17
N VAL A 119 -18.95 -4.17 0.70
CA VAL A 119 -18.51 -5.37 -0.04
C VAL A 119 -19.45 -5.68 -1.19
N ALA A 120 -20.77 -5.58 -0.99
CA ALA A 120 -21.76 -5.81 -2.05
C ALA A 120 -21.61 -4.80 -3.18
N PHE A 121 -21.39 -3.52 -2.85
CA PHE A 121 -21.13 -2.49 -3.85
C PHE A 121 -19.86 -2.79 -4.68
N ASN A 122 -18.75 -3.11 -4.02
CA ASN A 122 -17.50 -3.43 -4.72
C ASN A 122 -17.64 -4.67 -5.60
N ARG A 123 -18.31 -5.73 -5.13
CA ARG A 123 -18.59 -6.93 -5.93
C ARG A 123 -19.39 -6.61 -7.19
N LYS A 124 -20.38 -5.72 -7.08
CA LYS A 124 -21.17 -5.26 -8.24
C LYS A 124 -20.27 -4.53 -9.24
N LYS A 125 -19.43 -3.60 -8.79
CA LYS A 125 -18.51 -2.85 -9.66
C LYS A 125 -17.50 -3.77 -10.34
N ILE A 126 -16.96 -4.75 -9.63
CA ILE A 126 -16.05 -5.75 -10.20
C ILE A 126 -16.78 -6.58 -11.29
N ALA A 127 -17.99 -7.03 -11.02
CA ALA A 127 -18.78 -7.79 -11.99
C ALA A 127 -19.08 -6.97 -13.27
N GLU A 128 -19.47 -5.70 -13.12
CA GLU A 128 -19.68 -4.78 -14.25
C GLU A 128 -18.38 -4.57 -15.05
N CYS A 129 -17.24 -4.43 -14.36
CA CYS A 129 -15.93 -4.26 -14.99
C CYS A 129 -15.49 -5.52 -15.77
N VAL A 130 -15.70 -6.70 -15.20
CA VAL A 130 -15.39 -7.97 -15.86
C VAL A 130 -16.29 -8.16 -17.10
N ALA A 131 -17.58 -7.94 -16.97
CA ALA A 131 -18.53 -8.06 -18.09
C ALA A 131 -18.17 -7.12 -19.25
N LEU A 132 -17.77 -5.88 -18.95
CA LEU A 132 -17.31 -4.93 -19.97
C LEU A 132 -16.06 -5.44 -20.70
N GLN A 133 -15.10 -6.00 -19.98
CA GLN A 133 -13.88 -6.55 -20.57
C GLN A 133 -14.16 -7.77 -21.46
N GLU A 134 -15.10 -8.63 -21.05
CA GLU A 134 -15.58 -9.76 -21.87
C GLU A 134 -16.27 -9.27 -23.15
N GLU A 135 -17.12 -8.23 -23.05
CA GLU A 135 -17.78 -7.61 -24.21
C GLU A 135 -16.76 -7.00 -25.20
N ILE A 136 -15.71 -6.36 -24.70
CA ILE A 136 -14.62 -5.81 -25.51
C ILE A 136 -13.76 -6.92 -26.13
N GLY A 137 -13.73 -8.10 -25.52
CA GLY A 137 -12.96 -9.26 -25.97
C GLY A 137 -11.49 -9.22 -25.53
N LEU A 138 -11.19 -8.78 -24.30
CA LEU A 138 -9.86 -8.88 -23.73
C LEU A 138 -9.52 -10.33 -23.39
N ASP A 139 -8.27 -10.73 -23.62
CA ASP A 139 -7.80 -12.10 -23.38
C ASP A 139 -7.53 -12.38 -21.89
N VAL A 140 -7.07 -11.36 -21.16
CA VAL A 140 -6.79 -11.46 -19.70
C VAL A 140 -7.53 -10.36 -18.97
N LEU A 141 -8.45 -10.77 -18.09
CA LEU A 141 -9.33 -9.86 -17.37
C LEU A 141 -8.72 -9.39 -16.06
N VAL A 142 -9.02 -8.16 -15.67
CA VAL A 142 -8.66 -7.59 -14.38
C VAL A 142 -9.91 -7.20 -13.61
N HIS A 143 -9.85 -7.15 -12.26
CA HIS A 143 -11.05 -6.85 -11.47
C HIS A 143 -11.32 -5.34 -11.26
N GLY A 144 -10.44 -4.45 -11.71
CA GLY A 144 -10.64 -3.00 -11.70
C GLY A 144 -10.22 -2.26 -10.44
N GLU A 145 -9.88 -2.94 -9.35
CA GLU A 145 -9.30 -2.38 -8.11
C GLU A 145 -10.20 -1.35 -7.38
N TYR A 146 -11.51 -1.57 -7.36
CA TYR A 146 -12.47 -0.64 -6.75
C TYR A 146 -12.38 -0.56 -5.22
N GLU A 147 -11.92 -1.63 -4.56
CA GLU A 147 -11.78 -1.75 -3.12
C GLU A 147 -10.58 -0.97 -2.57
N ARG A 148 -9.59 -0.63 -3.42
CA ARG A 148 -8.35 0.00 -2.99
C ARG A 148 -8.04 1.31 -3.70
N ASN A 149 -7.35 2.20 -3.01
CA ASN A 149 -6.81 3.43 -3.56
C ASN A 149 -5.34 3.29 -3.95
N ASP A 150 -4.57 2.68 -3.08
CA ASP A 150 -3.15 2.35 -3.29
C ASP A 150 -2.89 0.89 -2.92
N MET A 151 -2.15 0.18 -3.76
CA MET A 151 -1.89 -1.24 -3.58
C MET A 151 -1.06 -1.50 -2.31
N VAL A 152 -0.05 -0.69 -2.06
CA VAL A 152 0.85 -0.89 -0.92
C VAL A 152 0.12 -0.61 0.39
N GLU A 153 -0.66 0.49 0.44
CA GLU A 153 -1.54 0.81 1.58
C GLU A 153 -2.51 -0.35 1.84
N TYR A 154 -3.24 -0.78 0.82
CA TYR A 154 -4.25 -1.82 0.96
C TYR A 154 -3.70 -3.16 1.48
N PHE A 155 -2.60 -3.64 0.92
CA PHE A 155 -2.03 -4.89 1.39
C PHE A 155 -1.38 -4.76 2.77
N GLY A 156 -0.72 -3.65 3.03
CA GLY A 156 -0.13 -3.39 4.34
C GLY A 156 -1.17 -3.30 5.46
N GLU A 157 -2.33 -2.65 5.23
CA GLU A 157 -3.44 -2.58 6.20
C GLU A 157 -4.02 -3.96 6.57
N ASN A 158 -3.82 -4.98 5.73
CA ASN A 158 -4.27 -6.35 5.97
C ASN A 158 -3.17 -7.25 6.55
N LEU A 159 -2.04 -6.69 6.96
CA LEU A 159 -0.92 -7.39 7.55
C LEU A 159 -0.58 -6.80 8.91
N LYS A 160 -0.29 -7.63 9.90
CA LYS A 160 0.33 -7.20 11.15
C LYS A 160 1.75 -6.70 10.89
N GLY A 161 2.25 -5.87 11.76
CA GLY A 161 3.62 -5.34 11.69
C GLY A 161 3.78 -4.11 10.82
N TYR A 162 2.70 -3.62 10.17
CA TYR A 162 2.67 -2.34 9.48
C TYR A 162 1.94 -1.28 10.28
N LEU A 163 2.44 -0.04 10.20
CA LEU A 163 1.77 1.17 10.68
C LEU A 163 1.53 2.12 9.51
N PHE A 164 0.42 2.85 9.58
CA PHE A 164 0.04 3.87 8.61
C PHE A 164 -0.16 5.20 9.29
N THR A 165 0.37 6.26 8.69
CA THR A 165 0.18 7.62 9.18
C THR A 165 -1.04 8.25 8.50
N GLU A 166 -1.67 9.23 9.16
CA GLU A 166 -2.78 9.97 8.56
C GLU A 166 -2.30 11.06 7.60
N LYS A 167 -1.18 11.71 7.88
CA LYS A 167 -0.76 12.98 7.23
C LYS A 167 0.61 12.93 6.56
N ALA A 168 1.40 11.89 6.74
CA ALA A 168 2.73 11.78 6.16
C ALA A 168 2.68 11.43 4.65
N TRP A 169 2.15 12.35 3.87
CA TRP A 169 2.12 12.23 2.41
C TRP A 169 3.49 12.53 1.82
N VAL A 170 3.95 11.65 0.94
CA VAL A 170 5.16 11.86 0.15
C VAL A 170 4.84 11.81 -1.33
N GLN A 171 5.58 12.58 -2.11
CA GLN A 171 5.46 12.56 -3.57
C GLN A 171 6.01 11.23 -4.08
N SER A 172 5.25 10.58 -4.95
CA SER A 172 5.64 9.34 -5.61
C SER A 172 6.01 9.61 -7.07
N TYR A 173 5.06 9.57 -7.98
CA TYR A 173 5.27 9.77 -9.40
C TYR A 173 4.45 10.95 -9.92
N GLY A 174 5.09 11.90 -10.58
CA GLY A 174 4.46 13.13 -11.05
C GLY A 174 3.86 13.92 -9.90
N THR A 175 2.55 14.20 -9.97
CA THR A 175 1.79 14.90 -8.93
C THR A 175 1.10 13.96 -7.94
N ARG A 176 1.30 12.65 -8.08
CA ARG A 176 0.71 11.65 -7.19
C ARG A 176 1.45 11.63 -5.86
N CYS A 177 0.70 11.69 -4.77
CA CYS A 177 1.21 11.49 -3.43
C CYS A 177 0.73 10.14 -2.87
N VAL A 178 1.56 9.52 -2.06
CA VAL A 178 1.27 8.26 -1.36
C VAL A 178 1.61 8.41 0.13
N LYS A 179 1.03 7.57 0.95
CA LYS A 179 1.41 7.39 2.36
C LYS A 179 2.18 6.08 2.48
N PRO A 180 3.52 6.11 2.56
CA PRO A 180 4.28 4.87 2.69
C PRO A 180 3.97 4.20 4.02
N PRO A 181 3.78 2.87 4.04
CA PRO A 181 3.66 2.12 5.27
C PRO A 181 4.98 2.09 6.03
N ILE A 182 4.89 2.08 7.35
CA ILE A 182 6.05 1.92 8.24
C ILE A 182 6.11 0.46 8.68
N ILE A 183 7.23 -0.20 8.45
CA ILE A 183 7.47 -1.54 9.03
C ILE A 183 7.83 -1.35 10.49
N TRP A 184 6.94 -1.80 11.37
CA TRP A 184 7.07 -1.62 12.80
C TRP A 184 7.50 -2.89 13.53
N GLY A 185 7.08 -4.04 13.06
CA GLY A 185 7.36 -5.33 13.69
C GLY A 185 7.41 -6.48 12.69
N ASP A 186 7.41 -7.69 13.21
CA ASP A 186 7.34 -8.89 12.40
C ASP A 186 6.02 -8.94 11.62
N ILE A 187 6.13 -9.25 10.33
CA ILE A 187 4.98 -9.20 9.43
C ILE A 187 4.32 -10.57 9.37
N SER A 188 3.02 -10.59 9.68
CA SER A 188 2.20 -11.78 9.54
C SER A 188 0.83 -11.47 8.94
N ARG A 189 0.20 -12.48 8.35
CA ARG A 189 -1.16 -12.38 7.82
C ARG A 189 -2.15 -12.76 8.91
N GLU A 190 -3.15 -11.92 9.15
CA GLU A 190 -4.17 -12.22 10.17
C GLU A 190 -5.20 -13.25 9.73
N LYS A 191 -5.47 -13.39 8.41
CA LYS A 191 -6.47 -14.32 7.83
C LYS A 191 -5.97 -14.95 6.55
#